data_1c48d90ee2c59da9cafd52f2d426fad1
#
_entry.id   1c48d90ee2c59da9cafd52f2d426fad1
#
_cell.length_a   1.000
_cell.length_b   1.000
_cell.length_c   1.000
_cell.angle_alpha   90.00
_cell.angle_beta   90.00
_cell.angle_gamma   90.00
#
_symmetry.space_group_name_H-M   'P 1'
#
loop_
_entity.id
_entity.type
_entity.pdbx_description
1 polymer ?
#
loop_
_entity_poly.entity_id
_entity_poly.type
_entity_poly.pdbx_seq_one_letter_code
_entity_poly.pdbx_strand_id
1 'polypeptide(L)'
;MNEAIKKFKISNLPDAYTALLISGSIVVFIVGGGLTLCSLGLSAYIPDVLIGWIAFILIILGFGTPFLICAGMKAEITYDGKHIKVNSVLKKQEIDLEHVKSITYWHEPGSGRHRVDGITVEFTFYKGEDDEEKTIELYDTLGSGDDDRTDIDKLIKGDHSDFPLLLLYDDIIEMYPDKKAEEDKEED
;
A
#
# COMPACT_ATOMS: atom_id res chain seq x y z
N MET A 1 -26.12 14.91 -14.11
CA MET A 1 -25.09 15.85 -13.64
C MET A 1 -23.76 15.15 -13.87
N ASN A 2 -22.84 15.70 -14.66
CA ASN A 2 -21.51 15.10 -14.79
C ASN A 2 -20.76 15.40 -13.49
N GLU A 3 -20.71 14.41 -12.60
CA GLU A 3 -19.86 14.51 -11.43
C GLU A 3 -18.40 14.57 -11.89
N ALA A 4 -17.68 15.57 -11.41
CA ALA A 4 -16.29 15.75 -11.81
C ALA A 4 -15.47 14.59 -11.26
N ILE A 5 -14.79 13.85 -12.13
CA ILE A 5 -13.89 12.76 -11.73
C ILE A 5 -12.78 13.36 -10.87
N LYS A 6 -12.72 12.92 -9.61
CA LYS A 6 -11.67 13.30 -8.66
C LYS A 6 -10.51 12.31 -8.73
N LYS A 7 -9.29 12.81 -8.59
CA LYS A 7 -8.07 12.00 -8.63
C LYS A 7 -7.23 12.24 -7.39
N PHE A 8 -6.84 11.16 -6.75
CA PHE A 8 -6.01 11.16 -5.55
C PHE A 8 -4.78 10.29 -5.78
N LYS A 9 -3.67 10.64 -5.13
CA LYS A 9 -2.44 9.83 -5.15
C LYS A 9 -2.15 9.40 -3.73
N ILE A 10 -2.02 8.10 -3.53
CA ILE A 10 -1.76 7.49 -2.24
C ILE A 10 -0.56 6.54 -2.31
N SER A 11 0.00 6.25 -1.14
CA SER A 11 0.95 5.14 -0.93
C SER A 11 0.14 3.92 -0.53
N ASN A 12 0.13 2.87 -1.33
CA ASN A 12 -0.79 1.73 -1.15
C ASN A 12 -0.09 0.48 -0.56
N LEU A 13 0.95 0.66 0.24
CA LEU A 13 1.64 -0.43 0.91
C LEU A 13 1.96 -0.06 2.36
N PRO A 14 1.48 -0.84 3.35
CA PRO A 14 1.86 -0.67 4.73
C PRO A 14 3.38 -0.82 4.92
N ASP A 15 3.95 -0.07 5.84
CA ASP A 15 5.39 -0.06 6.15
C ASP A 15 5.97 -1.44 6.42
N ALA A 16 5.20 -2.30 7.11
CA ALA A 16 5.63 -3.67 7.41
C ALA A 16 5.90 -4.49 6.15
N TYR A 17 5.05 -4.38 5.13
CA TYR A 17 5.24 -5.06 3.84
C TYR A 17 6.42 -4.48 3.08
N THR A 18 6.58 -3.17 3.11
CA THR A 18 7.71 -2.48 2.48
C THR A 18 9.03 -2.91 3.10
N ALA A 19 9.13 -2.93 4.43
CA ALA A 19 10.31 -3.38 5.15
C ALA A 19 10.63 -4.87 4.85
N LEU A 20 9.62 -5.73 4.83
CA LEU A 20 9.77 -7.15 4.50
C LEU A 20 10.28 -7.35 3.07
N LEU A 21 9.74 -6.61 2.11
CA LEU A 21 10.13 -6.72 0.71
C LEU A 21 11.57 -6.19 0.49
N ILE A 22 11.93 -5.07 1.11
CA ILE A 22 13.30 -4.52 1.03
C ILE A 22 14.28 -5.49 1.68
N SER A 23 13.99 -6.00 2.88
CA SER A 23 14.86 -6.97 3.56
C SER A 23 14.99 -8.26 2.78
N GLY A 24 13.91 -8.78 2.21
CA GLY A 24 13.91 -9.94 1.32
C GLY A 24 14.78 -9.72 0.09
N SER A 25 14.72 -8.54 -0.53
CA SER A 25 15.56 -8.18 -1.69
C SER A 25 17.05 -8.13 -1.32
N ILE A 26 17.39 -7.60 -0.14
CA ILE A 26 18.77 -7.57 0.37
C ILE A 26 19.28 -9.00 0.58
N VAL A 27 18.47 -9.88 1.20
CA VAL A 27 18.83 -11.29 1.41
C VAL A 27 19.09 -11.99 0.07
N VAL A 28 18.21 -11.82 -0.93
CA VAL A 28 18.40 -12.38 -2.26
C VAL A 28 19.69 -11.89 -2.89
N PHE A 29 20.03 -10.59 -2.74
CA PHE A 29 21.27 -10.03 -3.27
C PHE A 29 22.51 -10.60 -2.58
N ILE A 30 22.52 -10.73 -1.25
CA ILE A 30 23.65 -11.27 -0.48
C ILE A 30 23.85 -12.77 -0.81
N VAL A 31 22.76 -13.55 -0.75
CA VAL A 31 22.82 -14.99 -1.04
C VAL A 31 23.22 -15.21 -2.50
N GLY A 32 22.62 -14.47 -3.41
CA GLY A 32 22.93 -14.55 -4.84
C GLY A 32 24.37 -14.13 -5.14
N GLY A 33 24.85 -13.04 -4.55
CA GLY A 33 26.25 -12.61 -4.67
C GLY A 33 27.23 -13.64 -4.08
N GLY A 34 26.89 -14.22 -2.94
CA GLY A 34 27.67 -15.29 -2.31
C GLY A 34 27.75 -16.54 -3.19
N LEU A 35 26.64 -16.99 -3.77
CA LEU A 35 26.60 -18.11 -4.71
C LEU A 35 27.40 -17.82 -5.97
N THR A 36 27.34 -16.59 -6.49
CA THR A 36 28.14 -16.19 -7.66
C THR A 36 29.63 -16.25 -7.34
N LEU A 37 30.06 -15.74 -6.18
CA LEU A 37 31.46 -15.82 -5.76
C LEU A 37 31.92 -17.26 -5.53
N CYS A 38 31.07 -18.12 -4.96
CA CYS A 38 31.38 -19.56 -4.85
C CYS A 38 31.45 -20.24 -6.20
N SER A 39 30.59 -19.86 -7.18
CA SER A 39 30.62 -20.43 -8.51
C SER A 39 31.84 -20.01 -9.29
N LEU A 40 32.43 -18.84 -9.05
CA LEU A 40 33.72 -18.44 -9.61
C LEU A 40 34.87 -19.35 -9.14
N GLY A 41 34.79 -19.87 -7.89
CA GLY A 41 35.70 -20.90 -7.38
C GLY A 41 35.47 -22.29 -8.03
N LEU A 42 34.24 -22.55 -8.51
CA LEU A 42 33.85 -23.77 -9.22
C LEU A 42 33.97 -23.66 -10.73
N SER A 43 34.52 -22.55 -11.25
CA SER A 43 34.64 -22.27 -12.71
C SER A 43 35.40 -23.33 -13.49
N ALA A 44 36.18 -24.16 -12.81
CA ALA A 44 36.82 -25.34 -13.43
C ALA A 44 35.83 -26.41 -13.91
N TYR A 45 34.55 -26.37 -13.41
CA TYR A 45 33.53 -27.38 -13.65
C TYR A 45 32.26 -26.86 -14.32
N ILE A 46 32.07 -25.53 -14.35
CA ILE A 46 30.86 -24.89 -14.91
C ILE A 46 31.26 -23.97 -16.05
N PRO A 47 30.60 -24.03 -17.22
CA PRO A 47 30.86 -23.11 -18.31
C PRO A 47 30.68 -21.64 -17.90
N ASP A 48 31.66 -20.79 -18.25
CA ASP A 48 31.65 -19.34 -17.92
C ASP A 48 30.35 -18.63 -18.36
N VAL A 49 29.79 -19.08 -19.48
CA VAL A 49 28.50 -18.57 -20.00
C VAL A 49 27.35 -18.78 -19.00
N LEU A 50 27.31 -19.95 -18.35
CA LEU A 50 26.27 -20.27 -17.38
C LEU A 50 26.41 -19.41 -16.10
N ILE A 51 27.65 -19.20 -15.66
CA ILE A 51 27.96 -18.30 -14.52
C ILE A 51 27.49 -16.87 -14.83
N GLY A 52 27.78 -16.41 -16.05
CA GLY A 52 27.37 -15.09 -16.53
C GLY A 52 25.84 -14.91 -16.50
N TRP A 53 25.08 -15.91 -16.94
CA TRP A 53 23.62 -15.89 -16.91
C TRP A 53 23.06 -15.88 -15.48
N ILE A 54 23.62 -16.68 -14.58
CA ILE A 54 23.21 -16.71 -13.16
C ILE A 54 23.47 -15.35 -12.53
N ALA A 55 24.66 -14.77 -12.71
CA ALA A 55 24.97 -13.44 -12.20
C ALA A 55 24.02 -12.36 -12.73
N PHE A 56 23.71 -12.40 -14.03
CA PHE A 56 22.79 -11.46 -14.67
C PHE A 56 21.37 -11.55 -14.09
N ILE A 57 20.84 -12.77 -13.91
CA ILE A 57 19.52 -13.00 -13.29
C ILE A 57 19.50 -12.46 -11.85
N LEU A 58 20.55 -12.73 -11.07
CA LEU A 58 20.65 -12.25 -9.69
C LEU A 58 20.73 -10.73 -9.59
N ILE A 59 21.43 -10.08 -10.53
CA ILE A 59 21.46 -8.62 -10.63
C ILE A 59 20.07 -8.07 -10.95
N ILE A 60 19.35 -8.65 -11.92
CA ILE A 60 17.98 -8.23 -12.26
C ILE A 60 17.05 -8.40 -11.05
N LEU A 61 17.11 -9.54 -10.37
CA LEU A 61 16.28 -9.79 -9.18
C LEU A 61 16.65 -8.85 -8.02
N GLY A 62 17.94 -8.64 -7.77
CA GLY A 62 18.42 -7.80 -6.68
C GLY A 62 18.10 -6.31 -6.86
N PHE A 63 18.24 -5.77 -8.08
CA PHE A 63 17.94 -4.36 -8.35
C PHE A 63 16.51 -4.11 -8.85
N GLY A 64 15.96 -5.06 -9.61
CA GLY A 64 14.62 -4.92 -10.17
C GLY A 64 13.52 -5.00 -9.11
N THR A 65 13.71 -5.84 -8.09
CA THR A 65 12.71 -6.01 -7.02
C THR A 65 12.48 -4.72 -6.21
N PRO A 66 13.50 -4.03 -5.66
CA PRO A 66 13.30 -2.76 -4.97
C PRO A 66 12.66 -1.69 -5.86
N PHE A 67 13.03 -1.66 -7.14
CA PHE A 67 12.43 -0.73 -8.10
C PHE A 67 10.94 -1.00 -8.32
N LEU A 68 10.55 -2.26 -8.49
CA LEU A 68 9.14 -2.66 -8.62
C LEU A 68 8.34 -2.36 -7.35
N ILE A 69 8.95 -2.54 -6.18
CA ILE A 69 8.34 -2.22 -4.90
C ILE A 69 8.08 -0.71 -4.81
N CYS A 70 9.11 0.12 -5.05
CA CYS A 70 8.96 1.58 -5.01
C CYS A 70 7.94 2.08 -6.05
N ALA A 71 7.85 1.46 -7.23
CA ALA A 71 6.86 1.79 -8.23
C ALA A 71 5.45 1.33 -7.83
N GLY A 72 5.34 0.21 -7.12
CA GLY A 72 4.08 -0.35 -6.62
C GLY A 72 3.50 0.38 -5.41
N MET A 73 4.35 1.12 -4.66
CA MET A 73 3.93 1.92 -3.50
C MET A 73 2.99 3.07 -3.84
N LYS A 74 3.02 3.57 -5.08
CA LYS A 74 2.17 4.68 -5.50
C LYS A 74 0.96 4.14 -6.24
N ALA A 75 -0.22 4.51 -5.77
CA ALA A 75 -1.46 4.26 -6.44
C ALA A 75 -2.17 5.56 -6.80
N GLU A 76 -2.78 5.58 -7.98
CA GLU A 76 -3.70 6.65 -8.38
C GLU A 76 -5.13 6.14 -8.18
N ILE A 77 -5.88 6.87 -7.34
CA ILE A 77 -7.30 6.62 -7.13
C ILE A 77 -8.09 7.57 -8.01
N THR A 78 -9.05 7.03 -8.71
CA THR A 78 -10.02 7.80 -9.49
C THR A 78 -11.40 7.53 -8.93
N TYR A 79 -12.13 8.58 -8.54
CA TYR A 79 -13.46 8.51 -7.96
C TYR A 79 -14.45 9.25 -8.85
N ASP A 80 -15.55 8.60 -9.23
CA ASP A 80 -16.60 9.13 -10.11
C ASP A 80 -17.97 9.31 -9.42
N GLY A 81 -17.99 9.22 -8.09
CA GLY A 81 -19.22 9.31 -7.28
C GLY A 81 -19.84 7.95 -6.96
N LYS A 82 -19.58 6.91 -7.74
CA LYS A 82 -20.09 5.54 -7.51
C LYS A 82 -19.01 4.49 -7.44
N HIS A 83 -17.97 4.66 -8.24
CA HIS A 83 -16.88 3.70 -8.34
C HIS A 83 -15.56 4.33 -7.94
N ILE A 84 -14.77 3.58 -7.21
CA ILE A 84 -13.39 3.93 -6.88
C ILE A 84 -12.49 2.98 -7.66
N LYS A 85 -11.66 3.54 -8.56
CA LYS A 85 -10.67 2.77 -9.32
C LYS A 85 -9.30 3.05 -8.75
N VAL A 86 -8.68 2.03 -8.21
CA VAL A 86 -7.31 2.07 -7.69
C VAL A 86 -6.37 1.48 -8.73
N ASN A 87 -5.50 2.29 -9.27
CA ASN A 87 -4.51 1.90 -10.26
C ASN A 87 -3.11 2.00 -9.65
N SER A 88 -2.48 0.87 -9.41
CA SER A 88 -1.05 0.78 -9.11
C SER A 88 -0.34 -0.06 -10.16
N VAL A 89 1.00 -0.04 -10.14
CA VAL A 89 1.81 -0.86 -11.05
C VAL A 89 1.55 -2.36 -10.85
N LEU A 90 1.28 -2.77 -9.61
CA LEU A 90 1.14 -4.19 -9.23
C LEU A 90 -0.33 -4.65 -9.18
N LYS A 91 -1.26 -3.73 -8.97
CA LYS A 91 -2.67 -4.09 -8.72
C LYS A 91 -3.60 -3.05 -9.34
N LYS A 92 -4.61 -3.55 -10.04
CA LYS A 92 -5.77 -2.76 -10.44
C LYS A 92 -6.97 -3.28 -9.69
N GLN A 93 -7.71 -2.40 -9.06
CA GLN A 93 -8.86 -2.75 -8.25
C GLN A 93 -9.97 -1.74 -8.49
N GLU A 94 -11.20 -2.23 -8.52
CA GLU A 94 -12.40 -1.41 -8.63
C GLU A 94 -13.31 -1.73 -7.45
N ILE A 95 -13.76 -0.68 -6.77
CA ILE A 95 -14.69 -0.74 -5.65
C ILE A 95 -15.98 -0.08 -6.11
N ASP A 96 -17.06 -0.85 -6.12
CA ASP A 96 -18.40 -0.34 -6.38
C ASP A 96 -19.07 -0.02 -5.03
N LEU A 97 -19.33 1.26 -4.80
CA LEU A 97 -19.89 1.74 -3.56
C LEU A 97 -21.32 1.24 -3.30
N GLU A 98 -22.05 0.82 -4.33
CA GLU A 98 -23.40 0.23 -4.15
C GLU A 98 -23.33 -1.09 -3.36
N HIS A 99 -22.20 -1.83 -3.49
CA HIS A 99 -21.97 -3.10 -2.80
C HIS A 99 -21.23 -2.97 -1.47
N VAL A 100 -20.81 -1.77 -1.10
CA VAL A 100 -20.14 -1.52 0.18
C VAL A 100 -21.18 -1.38 1.27
N LYS A 101 -20.99 -2.14 2.35
CA LYS A 101 -21.84 -2.14 3.57
C LYS A 101 -21.46 -0.99 4.49
N SER A 102 -20.15 -0.87 4.79
CA SER A 102 -19.64 0.15 5.69
C SER A 102 -18.22 0.57 5.33
N ILE A 103 -17.86 1.76 5.73
CA ILE A 103 -16.53 2.34 5.51
C ILE A 103 -16.03 2.88 6.85
N THR A 104 -14.81 2.47 7.22
CA THR A 104 -14.10 2.94 8.41
C THR A 104 -12.74 3.48 8.04
N TYR A 105 -12.17 4.30 8.90
CA TYR A 105 -10.76 4.62 8.81
C TYR A 105 -10.11 4.59 10.19
N TRP A 106 -8.82 4.30 10.23
CA TRP A 106 -8.03 4.38 11.45
C TRP A 106 -6.61 4.83 11.15
N HIS A 107 -5.98 5.35 12.19
CA HIS A 107 -4.57 5.71 12.18
C HIS A 107 -3.74 4.47 12.55
N GLU A 108 -2.77 4.14 11.71
CA GLU A 108 -1.78 3.10 12.00
C GLU A 108 -0.49 3.74 12.51
N PRO A 109 -0.15 3.56 13.80
CA PRO A 109 1.10 4.08 14.32
C PRO A 109 2.27 3.30 13.72
N GLY A 110 3.22 3.99 13.14
CA GLY A 110 4.43 3.40 12.58
C GLY A 110 5.22 2.64 13.64
N SER A 111 5.80 1.50 13.27
CA SER A 111 6.62 0.67 14.14
C SER A 111 8.11 0.77 13.79
N GLY A 112 9.00 0.86 14.82
CA GLY A 112 10.42 0.80 14.62
C GLY A 112 11.16 2.15 14.69
N ARG A 113 12.40 2.18 14.20
CA ARG A 113 13.35 3.31 14.34
C ARG A 113 13.04 4.46 13.35
N HIS A 114 12.41 4.15 12.25
CA HIS A 114 11.92 5.09 11.23
C HIS A 114 10.40 4.93 11.15
N ARG A 115 9.71 5.49 12.14
CA ARG A 115 8.26 5.44 12.22
C ARG A 115 7.69 6.30 11.10
N VAL A 116 6.92 5.69 10.24
CA VAL A 116 6.04 6.39 9.32
C VAL A 116 4.64 5.99 9.71
N ASP A 117 3.91 6.93 10.25
CA ASP A 117 2.52 6.73 10.58
C ASP A 117 1.70 6.65 9.29
N GLY A 118 0.61 5.93 9.32
CA GLY A 118 -0.25 5.74 8.17
C GLY A 118 -1.72 5.90 8.49
N ILE A 119 -2.51 5.98 7.45
CA ILE A 119 -3.96 5.99 7.51
C ILE A 119 -4.46 4.83 6.65
N THR A 120 -5.34 4.03 7.22
CA THR A 120 -6.04 2.97 6.49
C THR A 120 -7.52 3.31 6.39
N VAL A 121 -8.07 3.19 5.20
CA VAL A 121 -9.52 3.24 4.95
C VAL A 121 -9.96 1.85 4.50
N GLU A 122 -10.85 1.25 5.25
CA GLU A 122 -11.42 -0.07 4.99
C GLU A 122 -12.83 0.05 4.41
N PHE A 123 -13.06 -0.71 3.37
CA PHE A 123 -14.37 -0.91 2.75
C PHE A 123 -14.84 -2.33 3.04
N THR A 124 -15.88 -2.46 3.82
CA THR A 124 -16.54 -3.74 4.11
C THR A 124 -17.70 -3.94 3.15
N PHE A 125 -17.76 -5.07 2.49
CA PHE A 125 -18.82 -5.41 1.54
C PHE A 125 -19.93 -6.22 2.17
N TYR A 126 -21.13 -6.16 1.57
CA TYR A 126 -22.19 -7.08 1.94
C TYR A 126 -21.73 -8.52 1.70
N LYS A 127 -22.15 -9.41 2.60
CA LYS A 127 -21.84 -10.85 2.49
C LYS A 127 -22.29 -11.39 1.16
N GLY A 128 -21.38 -12.11 0.48
CA GLY A 128 -21.68 -12.85 -0.72
C GLY A 128 -22.39 -14.20 -0.42
N GLU A 129 -22.57 -15.00 -1.45
CA GLU A 129 -23.17 -16.34 -1.32
C GLU A 129 -22.36 -17.28 -0.41
N ASP A 130 -21.07 -17.04 -0.26
CA ASP A 130 -20.14 -17.86 0.56
C ASP A 130 -20.14 -17.49 2.07
N ASP A 131 -21.01 -16.55 2.49
CA ASP A 131 -21.13 -16.04 3.86
C ASP A 131 -19.84 -15.43 4.47
N GLU A 132 -18.82 -15.20 3.65
CA GLU A 132 -17.58 -14.51 4.03
C GLU A 132 -17.73 -13.00 3.83
N GLU A 133 -17.33 -12.25 4.85
CA GLU A 133 -17.26 -10.78 4.79
C GLU A 133 -15.99 -10.38 4.04
N LYS A 134 -16.14 -9.73 2.91
CA LYS A 134 -15.02 -9.27 2.10
C LYS A 134 -14.67 -7.85 2.49
N THR A 135 -13.39 -7.61 2.77
CA THR A 135 -12.86 -6.26 3.03
C THR A 135 -11.83 -5.85 1.98
N ILE A 136 -11.76 -4.57 1.73
CA ILE A 136 -10.73 -3.95 0.91
C ILE A 136 -10.14 -2.78 1.68
N GLU A 137 -8.84 -2.81 1.91
CA GLU A 137 -8.10 -1.77 2.59
C GLU A 137 -7.34 -0.91 1.58
N LEU A 138 -7.42 0.40 1.75
CA LEU A 138 -6.57 1.38 1.09
C LEU A 138 -5.71 2.05 2.15
N TYR A 139 -4.43 2.13 1.88
CA TYR A 139 -3.44 2.67 2.81
C TYR A 139 -2.77 3.90 2.24
N ASP A 140 -2.51 4.90 3.08
CA ASP A 140 -1.69 6.05 2.75
C ASP A 140 -0.73 6.36 3.89
N THR A 141 0.52 6.69 3.56
CA THR A 141 1.52 7.08 4.55
C THR A 141 1.36 8.55 4.90
N LEU A 142 1.37 8.87 6.20
CA LEU A 142 1.61 10.22 6.66
C LEU A 142 3.06 10.59 6.34
N GLY A 143 3.31 11.85 5.97
CA GLY A 143 4.63 12.31 5.54
C GLY A 143 5.77 11.87 6.45
N SER A 144 6.90 11.50 5.86
CA SER A 144 8.11 11.12 6.60
C SER A 144 8.96 12.34 6.87
N GLY A 145 9.06 12.80 8.12
CA GLY A 145 9.96 13.90 8.49
C GLY A 145 9.61 14.57 9.79
N ASP A 146 10.21 15.74 10.03
CA ASP A 146 9.94 16.57 11.23
C ASP A 146 8.48 17.09 11.27
N ASP A 147 7.75 16.92 10.18
CA ASP A 147 6.34 17.34 10.02
C ASP A 147 5.33 16.31 10.56
N ASP A 148 5.73 15.07 10.88
CA ASP A 148 4.83 13.99 11.33
C ASP A 148 3.96 14.40 12.53
N ARG A 149 4.50 15.16 13.48
CA ARG A 149 3.73 15.65 14.64
C ARG A 149 2.63 16.61 14.24
N THR A 150 2.91 17.47 13.26
CA THR A 150 1.94 18.45 12.76
C THR A 150 0.79 17.74 12.05
N ASP A 151 1.07 16.66 11.34
CA ASP A 151 0.09 15.86 10.62
C ASP A 151 -0.81 15.08 11.59
N ILE A 152 -0.22 14.46 12.61
CA ILE A 152 -1.00 13.79 13.67
C ILE A 152 -1.89 14.78 14.43
N ASP A 153 -1.36 15.98 14.76
CA ASP A 153 -2.15 17.02 15.42
C ASP A 153 -3.34 17.51 14.57
N LYS A 154 -3.20 17.57 13.24
CA LYS A 154 -4.29 17.88 12.31
C LYS A 154 -5.33 16.77 12.32
N LEU A 155 -4.87 15.52 12.25
CA LEU A 155 -5.72 14.34 12.27
C LEU A 155 -6.58 14.27 13.54
N ILE A 156 -5.97 14.50 14.71
CA ILE A 156 -6.66 14.56 16.00
C ILE A 156 -7.70 15.69 16.04
N LYS A 157 -7.44 16.80 15.36
CA LYS A 157 -8.38 17.93 15.23
C LYS A 157 -9.46 17.72 14.17
N GLY A 158 -9.43 16.62 13.43
CA GLY A 158 -10.35 16.33 12.35
C GLY A 158 -10.10 17.18 11.09
N ASP A 159 -8.90 17.72 10.93
CA ASP A 159 -8.50 18.46 9.71
C ASP A 159 -7.89 17.48 8.71
N HIS A 160 -8.69 17.08 7.73
CA HIS A 160 -8.33 16.11 6.70
C HIS A 160 -7.75 16.74 5.44
N SER A 161 -7.54 18.06 5.42
CA SER A 161 -7.19 18.83 4.19
C SER A 161 -5.92 18.37 3.47
N ASP A 162 -4.95 17.84 4.20
CA ASP A 162 -3.65 17.41 3.67
C ASP A 162 -3.57 15.90 3.40
N PHE A 163 -4.64 15.14 3.69
CA PHE A 163 -4.66 13.69 3.59
C PHE A 163 -5.53 13.21 2.41
N PRO A 164 -4.94 12.88 1.25
CA PRO A 164 -5.69 12.50 0.06
C PRO A 164 -6.70 11.38 0.28
N LEU A 165 -6.33 10.38 1.09
CA LEU A 165 -7.20 9.24 1.38
C LEU A 165 -8.38 9.63 2.28
N LEU A 166 -8.17 10.53 3.26
CA LEU A 166 -9.26 11.04 4.10
C LEU A 166 -10.17 12.02 3.35
N LEU A 167 -9.64 12.82 2.46
CA LEU A 167 -10.47 13.64 1.57
C LEU A 167 -11.40 12.77 0.71
N LEU A 168 -10.89 11.64 0.21
CA LEU A 168 -11.73 10.67 -0.49
C LEU A 168 -12.80 10.09 0.45
N TYR A 169 -12.43 9.71 1.68
CA TYR A 169 -13.36 9.21 2.68
C TYR A 169 -14.47 10.22 2.97
N ASP A 170 -14.12 11.49 3.24
CA ASP A 170 -15.08 12.55 3.53
C ASP A 170 -16.04 12.78 2.35
N ASP A 171 -15.52 12.82 1.13
CA ASP A 171 -16.33 12.94 -0.09
C ASP A 171 -17.35 11.79 -0.23
N ILE A 172 -16.93 10.57 0.13
CA ILE A 172 -17.82 9.40 0.06
C ILE A 172 -18.88 9.48 1.15
N ILE A 173 -18.49 9.79 2.39
CA ILE A 173 -19.42 9.86 3.52
C ILE A 173 -20.40 11.03 3.36
N GLU A 174 -20.00 12.13 2.73
CA GLU A 174 -20.92 13.22 2.38
C GLU A 174 -22.04 12.73 1.43
N MET A 175 -21.70 11.86 0.46
CA MET A 175 -22.68 11.31 -0.50
C MET A 175 -23.44 10.11 0.05
N TYR A 176 -22.81 9.30 0.90
CA TYR A 176 -23.34 8.05 1.45
C TYR A 176 -23.19 8.02 2.98
N PRO A 177 -23.91 8.87 3.73
CA PRO A 177 -23.73 8.97 5.18
C PRO A 177 -24.13 7.69 5.92
N ASP A 178 -24.98 6.87 5.32
CA ASP A 178 -25.42 5.57 5.83
C ASP A 178 -24.31 4.50 5.83
N LYS A 179 -23.23 4.75 5.08
CA LYS A 179 -22.09 3.81 4.98
C LYS A 179 -21.00 4.08 6.01
N LYS A 180 -21.08 5.17 6.76
CA LYS A 180 -20.17 5.40 7.88
C LYS A 180 -20.40 4.30 8.92
N ALA A 181 -19.36 3.52 9.23
CA ALA A 181 -19.46 2.54 10.31
C ALA A 181 -19.75 3.26 11.62
N GLU A 182 -20.64 2.70 12.43
CA GLU A 182 -20.83 3.16 13.80
C GLU A 182 -19.51 2.93 14.55
N GLU A 183 -18.94 3.99 15.14
CA GLU A 183 -17.84 3.83 16.08
C GLU A 183 -18.36 2.96 17.21
N ASP A 184 -17.85 1.74 17.34
CA ASP A 184 -18.04 0.95 18.54
C ASP A 184 -17.49 1.81 19.68
N LYS A 185 -18.41 2.39 20.46
CA LYS A 185 -18.04 3.01 21.73
C LYS A 185 -17.46 1.87 22.55
N GLU A 186 -16.13 1.83 22.66
CA GLU A 186 -15.47 1.05 23.69
C GLU A 186 -16.13 1.47 25.00
N GLU A 187 -16.98 0.58 25.52
CA GLU A 187 -17.49 0.70 26.88
C GLU A 187 -16.27 0.49 27.79
N ASP A 188 -15.83 1.61 28.44
CA ASP A 188 -14.87 1.60 29.53
C ASP A 188 -15.27 0.67 30.68
#